data_d287ad562dbf3f51151adb5421cde962
#
_entry.id   d287ad562dbf3f51151adb5421cde962
#
_cell.length_a   1.000
_cell.length_b   1.000
_cell.length_c   1.000
_cell.angle_alpha   90.00
_cell.angle_beta   90.00
_cell.angle_gamma   90.00
#
_symmetry.space_group_name_H-M   'P 1'
#
loop_
_entity.id
_entity.type
_entity.pdbx_description
1 polymer ?
#
loop_
_entity_poly.entity_id
_entity_poly.type
_entity_poly.pdbx_seq_one_letter_code
_entity_poly.pdbx_strand_id
1 'polypeptide(L)'
;MRIRKALGSAGALLGSVAAALVLGAPAAQADTVGSGSAAPLRFVSFNMCGSGNPCTPEKGYTDSAKYAAVLDQTTGSGWNADQIFLQEVCRYQYDELAAQLKPKGFQGLYTTTVQLGTASGLCAGGADGTKGDYGMALFVKGTVSDSTVLELTVGGESEPIKSPCLKSYTQGRANWACSVHLYWNDSALRDAEAKKLAQQAALWQEQGYPVVLGGDFNGRPDSTMAATFYGSGAGGNGTFVEADETDKDFFTSTCLSAGASRCRSGETTFGDSRRKLDYLFFSGAHFKDVKGDVLPTFTAASDHDMIRAAASWADCGPAGGTDGLFRRDASGALYRYAGRTGGLAAPCKVGVGWGMMSKVAQDGSTLVAVDGSGTLWRYPADPATGSYSGSTRVQAGTGWQGNDVLLAPGDFDGDGKADLIGRDTAGALWLYPGDGTNGYGARKQIGSGWQMFDALVAPGDFDGDAKADLIGRDATGGLWFYKGDGAGYYAPRVQIGSGWQVYSALVAPGDINGDGKADLIGRDASKDLWLYKGNGAAYYAPRVQIGYGYPDGELLF
;
A
#
# COMPACT_ATOMS: atom_id res chain seq x y z
N MET A 1 78.20 32.42 45.73
CA MET A 1 79.54 32.22 45.14
C MET A 1 79.42 32.13 43.66
N ARG A 2 80.01 33.11 42.98
CA ARG A 2 80.43 33.13 41.55
C ARG A 2 79.35 32.78 40.47
N ILE A 3 78.93 33.73 39.64
CA ILE A 3 79.58 34.61 38.66
C ILE A 3 79.22 34.16 37.23
N ARG A 4 78.53 35.06 36.53
CA ARG A 4 78.70 35.54 35.14
C ARG A 4 78.41 34.51 33.97
N LYS A 5 77.92 34.87 32.84
CA LYS A 5 77.90 36.13 32.07
C LYS A 5 76.84 36.06 30.98
N ALA A 6 76.36 37.21 30.63
CA ALA A 6 75.56 37.54 29.46
C ALA A 6 76.33 37.44 28.14
N LEU A 7 75.57 37.38 27.03
CA LEU A 7 75.71 37.93 25.65
C LEU A 7 74.62 37.27 24.85
N GLY A 8 73.71 37.87 24.25
CA GLY A 8 73.59 39.05 23.44
C GLY A 8 73.76 38.73 21.98
N SER A 9 72.68 38.59 21.22
CA SER A 9 72.57 39.07 19.83
C SER A 9 71.29 38.71 19.15
N ALA A 10 70.61 39.74 18.67
CA ALA A 10 70.05 39.98 17.36
C ALA A 10 68.98 39.01 16.81
N GLY A 11 67.86 39.57 16.69
CA GLY A 11 66.66 39.29 16.00
C GLY A 11 66.70 38.79 14.55
N ALA A 12 65.75 37.98 14.29
CA ALA A 12 65.10 37.86 12.97
C ALA A 12 63.63 37.60 13.19
N LEU A 13 62.80 38.57 12.91
CA LEU A 13 61.38 38.38 12.69
C LEU A 13 61.18 37.53 11.44
N LEU A 14 60.83 36.27 11.58
CA LEU A 14 60.22 35.45 10.56
C LEU A 14 58.72 35.52 10.76
N GLY A 15 58.06 36.32 9.91
CA GLY A 15 56.63 36.31 9.79
C GLY A 15 56.15 34.97 9.22
N SER A 16 55.55 34.14 10.09
CA SER A 16 54.82 32.96 9.65
C SER A 16 53.46 33.42 9.05
N VAL A 17 53.37 33.45 7.73
CA VAL A 17 52.09 33.47 7.03
C VAL A 17 51.43 32.11 7.30
N ALA A 18 50.47 32.09 8.20
CA ALA A 18 49.56 30.95 8.33
C ALA A 18 48.65 30.94 7.08
N ALA A 19 48.99 30.09 6.15
CA ALA A 19 48.04 29.72 5.08
C ALA A 19 46.89 28.94 5.77
N ALA A 20 45.76 29.59 5.94
CA ALA A 20 44.52 28.90 6.29
C ALA A 20 44.20 27.97 5.10
N LEU A 21 44.46 26.68 5.27
CA LEU A 21 43.81 25.66 4.46
C LEU A 21 42.33 25.79 4.73
N VAL A 22 41.59 26.35 3.83
CA VAL A 22 40.16 26.14 3.71
C VAL A 22 40.02 24.67 3.34
N LEU A 23 39.87 23.81 4.35
CA LEU A 23 39.34 22.46 4.15
C LEU A 23 37.92 22.70 3.64
N GLY A 24 37.73 22.57 2.32
CA GLY A 24 36.40 22.45 1.75
C GLY A 24 35.69 21.33 2.52
N ALA A 25 34.49 21.64 3.01
CA ALA A 25 33.65 20.59 3.56
C ALA A 25 33.60 19.45 2.53
N PRO A 26 33.73 18.19 2.92
CA PRO A 26 33.54 17.08 2.00
C PRO A 26 32.18 17.27 1.35
N ALA A 27 32.13 17.11 0.04
CA ALA A 27 30.84 17.07 -0.66
C ALA A 27 29.98 16.02 0.07
N ALA A 28 28.73 16.39 0.40
CA ALA A 28 27.79 15.46 0.98
C ALA A 28 27.80 14.18 0.11
N GLN A 29 28.09 13.07 0.74
CA GLN A 29 28.18 11.79 0.04
C GLN A 29 26.81 11.14 0.21
N ALA A 30 26.07 11.06 -0.90
CA ALA A 30 24.75 10.49 -0.94
C ALA A 30 24.70 9.10 -0.27
N ASP A 31 23.63 8.82 0.46
CA ASP A 31 23.36 7.50 1.04
C ASP A 31 23.11 6.50 -0.10
N THR A 32 24.14 5.83 -0.57
CA THR A 32 24.04 4.87 -1.68
C THR A 32 23.21 3.66 -1.31
N VAL A 33 22.10 3.45 -2.00
CA VAL A 33 21.25 2.25 -1.81
C VAL A 33 21.83 1.09 -2.61
N GLY A 34 22.66 0.26 -1.95
CA GLY A 34 23.28 -0.91 -2.58
C GLY A 34 22.27 -2.02 -2.88
N SER A 35 22.37 -2.66 -4.06
CA SER A 35 21.46 -3.73 -4.47
C SER A 35 21.41 -4.93 -3.49
N GLY A 36 22.50 -5.18 -2.76
CA GLY A 36 22.58 -6.29 -1.77
C GLY A 36 21.88 -5.99 -0.44
N SER A 37 21.69 -4.72 -0.08
CA SER A 37 21.06 -4.28 1.18
C SER A 37 19.71 -3.59 0.98
N ALA A 38 19.34 -3.31 -0.28
CA ALA A 38 18.08 -2.65 -0.60
C ALA A 38 16.85 -3.50 -0.23
N ALA A 39 15.78 -2.84 0.18
CA ALA A 39 14.48 -3.45 0.38
C ALA A 39 14.02 -4.21 -0.88
N PRO A 40 13.13 -5.22 -0.74
CA PRO A 40 12.87 -6.19 -1.82
C PRO A 40 12.14 -5.62 -3.04
N LEU A 41 11.29 -4.59 -2.86
CA LEU A 41 10.58 -3.92 -3.96
C LEU A 41 11.49 -2.85 -4.56
N ARG A 42 11.63 -2.81 -5.89
CA ARG A 42 12.61 -1.97 -6.56
C ARG A 42 12.02 -1.21 -7.74
N PHE A 43 12.30 0.07 -7.78
CA PHE A 43 11.71 1.03 -8.67
C PHE A 43 12.78 1.88 -9.34
N VAL A 44 12.48 2.32 -10.56
CA VAL A 44 13.36 3.21 -11.34
C VAL A 44 12.52 4.24 -12.04
N SER A 45 12.90 5.52 -11.98
CA SER A 45 12.33 6.56 -12.83
C SER A 45 13.42 7.25 -13.64
N PHE A 46 13.13 7.50 -14.92
CA PHE A 46 14.08 8.10 -15.82
C PHE A 46 13.38 8.89 -16.93
N ASN A 47 13.62 10.19 -16.97
CA ASN A 47 13.30 11.02 -18.13
C ASN A 47 14.33 10.73 -19.22
N MET A 48 13.89 10.15 -20.35
CA MET A 48 14.75 9.68 -21.42
C MET A 48 15.18 10.80 -22.40
N CYS A 49 14.73 12.03 -22.18
CA CYS A 49 15.04 13.16 -23.05
C CYS A 49 14.81 12.83 -24.55
N GLY A 50 13.61 12.35 -24.86
CA GLY A 50 13.23 11.97 -26.23
C GLY A 50 12.91 13.16 -27.12
N SER A 51 12.78 14.35 -26.54
CA SER A 51 12.32 15.55 -27.24
C SER A 51 13.31 16.16 -28.27
N GLY A 52 14.52 15.62 -28.35
CA GLY A 52 15.49 16.00 -29.37
C GLY A 52 16.29 17.28 -29.09
N ASN A 53 15.89 18.16 -28.21
CA ASN A 53 16.68 19.31 -27.76
C ASN A 53 16.41 19.55 -26.26
N PRO A 54 17.41 19.34 -25.37
CA PRO A 54 18.85 19.39 -25.63
C PRO A 54 19.53 18.08 -26.05
N CYS A 55 18.87 16.92 -26.02
CA CYS A 55 19.48 15.59 -26.15
C CYS A 55 19.54 15.10 -27.60
N THR A 56 20.28 15.81 -28.46
CA THR A 56 20.44 15.40 -29.85
C THR A 56 21.67 14.50 -30.07
N PRO A 57 21.69 13.66 -31.15
CA PRO A 57 22.86 12.86 -31.50
C PRO A 57 24.14 13.71 -31.72
N GLU A 58 24.00 14.93 -32.21
CA GLU A 58 25.12 15.84 -32.43
C GLU A 58 25.77 16.29 -31.11
N LYS A 59 25.03 16.22 -30.00
CA LYS A 59 25.53 16.48 -28.63
C LYS A 59 25.98 15.21 -27.92
N GLY A 60 26.00 14.08 -28.62
CA GLY A 60 26.47 12.80 -28.09
C GLY A 60 25.43 11.91 -27.44
N TYR A 61 24.15 12.31 -27.45
CA TYR A 61 23.07 11.48 -26.92
C TYR A 61 22.66 10.39 -27.92
N THR A 62 22.49 9.14 -27.43
CA THR A 62 22.17 8.01 -28.31
C THR A 62 21.06 7.13 -27.72
N ASP A 63 20.23 6.57 -28.58
CA ASP A 63 19.20 5.61 -28.15
C ASP A 63 19.81 4.37 -27.51
N SER A 64 20.96 3.91 -28.00
CA SER A 64 21.66 2.76 -27.40
C SER A 64 22.08 3.03 -25.95
N ALA A 65 22.52 4.24 -25.62
CA ALA A 65 22.84 4.63 -24.24
C ALA A 65 21.57 4.69 -23.37
N LYS A 66 20.46 5.23 -23.92
CA LYS A 66 19.16 5.26 -23.23
C LYS A 66 18.67 3.86 -22.90
N TYR A 67 18.72 2.94 -23.88
CA TYR A 67 18.31 1.53 -23.66
C TYR A 67 19.22 0.84 -22.66
N ALA A 68 20.54 1.00 -22.78
CA ALA A 68 21.50 0.42 -21.84
C ALA A 68 21.23 0.88 -20.41
N ALA A 69 21.02 2.19 -20.19
CA ALA A 69 20.71 2.74 -18.87
C ALA A 69 19.48 2.07 -18.22
N VAL A 70 18.40 1.89 -18.99
CA VAL A 70 17.18 1.23 -18.50
C VAL A 70 17.41 -0.27 -18.28
N LEU A 71 18.04 -0.97 -19.25
CA LEU A 71 18.19 -2.42 -19.21
C LEU A 71 19.14 -2.89 -18.12
N ASP A 72 20.17 -2.10 -17.78
CA ASP A 72 21.09 -2.38 -16.67
C ASP A 72 20.38 -2.45 -15.33
N GLN A 73 19.28 -1.69 -15.16
CA GLN A 73 18.47 -1.76 -13.94
C GLN A 73 17.62 -3.02 -13.83
N THR A 74 17.53 -3.84 -14.88
CA THR A 74 16.71 -5.05 -14.92
C THR A 74 17.50 -6.34 -14.74
N THR A 75 18.82 -6.27 -14.55
CA THR A 75 19.66 -7.46 -14.38
C THR A 75 19.51 -8.06 -12.99
N GLY A 76 19.47 -9.39 -12.89
CA GLY A 76 19.32 -10.10 -11.62
C GLY A 76 20.50 -9.92 -10.65
N SER A 77 21.69 -9.62 -11.18
CA SER A 77 22.90 -9.30 -10.39
C SER A 77 23.00 -7.79 -10.06
N GLY A 78 22.19 -6.95 -10.71
CA GLY A 78 22.15 -5.50 -10.52
C GLY A 78 20.99 -5.06 -9.63
N TRP A 79 20.28 -4.00 -10.06
CA TRP A 79 19.16 -3.45 -9.30
C TRP A 79 17.92 -4.37 -9.31
N ASN A 80 17.66 -5.07 -10.42
CA ASN A 80 16.51 -5.99 -10.59
C ASN A 80 15.16 -5.29 -10.35
N ALA A 81 14.93 -4.18 -11.06
CA ALA A 81 13.72 -3.37 -10.93
C ALA A 81 12.42 -4.20 -11.10
N ASP A 82 11.40 -3.88 -10.30
CA ASP A 82 10.03 -4.38 -10.44
C ASP A 82 9.16 -3.45 -11.29
N GLN A 83 9.41 -2.13 -11.22
CA GLN A 83 8.65 -1.11 -11.95
C GLN A 83 9.59 -0.04 -12.50
N ILE A 84 9.34 0.40 -13.75
CA ILE A 84 10.17 1.36 -14.49
C ILE A 84 9.26 2.44 -15.07
N PHE A 85 9.48 3.68 -14.67
CA PHE A 85 8.72 4.86 -15.05
C PHE A 85 9.57 5.69 -16.01
N LEU A 86 9.09 5.89 -17.24
CA LEU A 86 9.84 6.59 -18.27
C LEU A 86 9.05 7.78 -18.79
N GLN A 87 9.71 8.92 -18.90
CA GLN A 87 9.19 10.16 -19.42
C GLN A 87 9.93 10.52 -20.70
N GLU A 88 9.33 11.34 -21.53
CA GLU A 88 9.89 11.79 -22.83
C GLU A 88 10.33 10.64 -23.74
N VAL A 89 9.47 9.65 -23.91
CA VAL A 89 9.75 8.43 -24.67
C VAL A 89 9.15 8.54 -26.07
N CYS A 90 9.96 8.27 -27.10
CA CYS A 90 9.44 8.10 -28.44
C CYS A 90 8.80 6.72 -28.62
N ARG A 91 7.77 6.60 -29.43
CA ARG A 91 7.06 5.34 -29.65
C ARG A 91 8.00 4.20 -30.05
N TYR A 92 8.92 4.44 -30.96
CA TYR A 92 9.89 3.43 -31.40
C TYR A 92 10.85 3.02 -30.26
N GLN A 93 11.20 3.95 -29.35
CA GLN A 93 12.02 3.63 -28.17
C GLN A 93 11.24 2.73 -27.20
N TYR A 94 9.95 3.01 -27.01
CA TYR A 94 9.08 2.14 -26.23
C TYR A 94 8.99 0.74 -26.84
N ASP A 95 8.76 0.64 -28.17
CA ASP A 95 8.59 -0.64 -28.85
C ASP A 95 9.87 -1.50 -28.72
N GLU A 96 11.07 -0.88 -28.86
CA GLU A 96 12.35 -1.55 -28.66
C GLU A 96 12.54 -2.01 -27.20
N LEU A 97 12.30 -1.14 -26.23
CA LEU A 97 12.38 -1.50 -24.81
C LEU A 97 11.37 -2.59 -24.44
N ALA A 98 10.15 -2.51 -24.96
CA ALA A 98 9.12 -3.52 -24.71
C ALA A 98 9.53 -4.90 -25.23
N ALA A 99 10.15 -4.95 -26.43
CA ALA A 99 10.67 -6.20 -26.98
C ALA A 99 11.77 -6.82 -26.10
N GLN A 100 12.66 -6.00 -25.53
CA GLN A 100 13.76 -6.47 -24.67
C GLN A 100 13.34 -6.76 -23.23
N LEU A 101 12.32 -6.09 -22.71
CA LEU A 101 11.82 -6.26 -21.34
C LEU A 101 10.81 -7.40 -21.20
N LYS A 102 10.04 -7.72 -22.25
CA LYS A 102 9.05 -8.80 -22.25
C LYS A 102 9.62 -10.16 -21.85
N PRO A 103 10.78 -10.62 -22.37
CA PRO A 103 11.39 -11.88 -21.94
C PRO A 103 11.82 -11.88 -20.46
N LYS A 104 11.99 -10.71 -19.85
CA LYS A 104 12.33 -10.53 -18.43
C LYS A 104 11.09 -10.45 -17.53
N GLY A 105 9.89 -10.66 -18.07
CA GLY A 105 8.61 -10.70 -17.35
C GLY A 105 7.93 -9.34 -17.18
N PHE A 106 8.36 -8.30 -17.90
CA PHE A 106 7.71 -7.01 -17.86
C PHE A 106 6.54 -6.90 -18.85
N GLN A 107 5.53 -6.16 -18.45
CA GLN A 107 4.44 -5.69 -19.29
C GLN A 107 4.49 -4.15 -19.31
N GLY A 108 4.26 -3.55 -20.48
CA GLY A 108 4.37 -2.11 -20.67
C GLY A 108 3.06 -1.47 -21.09
N LEU A 109 2.90 -0.19 -20.74
CA LEU A 109 1.88 0.70 -21.23
C LEU A 109 2.55 1.98 -21.75
N TYR A 110 2.19 2.38 -22.97
CA TYR A 110 2.63 3.63 -23.59
C TYR A 110 1.42 4.56 -23.78
N THR A 111 1.64 5.85 -23.57
CA THR A 111 0.65 6.87 -23.95
C THR A 111 1.31 7.98 -24.78
N THR A 112 0.65 8.35 -25.86
CA THR A 112 1.05 9.49 -26.69
C THR A 112 0.57 10.79 -26.06
N THR A 113 1.46 11.72 -25.82
CA THR A 113 1.13 13.10 -25.43
C THR A 113 1.12 14.02 -26.66
N VAL A 114 2.08 13.88 -27.57
CA VAL A 114 2.13 14.63 -28.82
C VAL A 114 2.18 13.68 -30.00
N GLN A 115 1.19 13.80 -30.91
CA GLN A 115 1.23 13.14 -32.20
C GLN A 115 2.09 13.96 -33.16
N LEU A 116 3.22 13.39 -33.55
CA LEU A 116 4.12 14.03 -34.49
C LEU A 116 3.78 13.62 -35.91
N GLY A 117 2.79 14.31 -36.52
CA GLY A 117 2.76 14.48 -37.96
C GLY A 117 4.06 15.14 -38.40
N THR A 118 4.42 15.14 -39.65
CA THR A 118 5.58 15.65 -40.40
C THR A 118 6.43 16.81 -39.85
N ALA A 119 6.24 17.34 -38.64
CA ALA A 119 6.95 18.50 -38.10
C ALA A 119 8.07 18.10 -37.11
N SER A 120 9.21 18.50 -37.48
CA SER A 120 10.51 18.82 -36.83
C SER A 120 10.72 18.47 -35.33
N GLY A 121 11.84 17.82 -35.06
CA GLY A 121 12.63 17.90 -33.82
C GLY A 121 12.40 16.79 -32.82
N LEU A 122 11.19 16.48 -32.44
CA LEU A 122 10.85 15.42 -31.47
C LEU A 122 10.83 14.07 -32.18
N CYS A 123 11.39 13.02 -31.55
CA CYS A 123 11.34 11.63 -32.03
C CYS A 123 11.73 11.42 -33.52
N ALA A 124 12.66 12.17 -34.02
CA ALA A 124 13.03 12.20 -35.44
C ALA A 124 13.91 11.02 -35.91
N GLY A 125 14.23 10.06 -35.07
CA GLY A 125 15.33 9.11 -35.26
C GLY A 125 14.97 7.63 -35.35
N GLY A 126 13.72 7.23 -35.65
CA GLY A 126 13.41 5.84 -35.90
C GLY A 126 14.26 5.24 -37.02
N ALA A 127 14.76 4.01 -36.87
CA ALA A 127 15.65 3.33 -37.84
C ALA A 127 15.05 3.20 -39.25
N ASP A 128 13.75 3.34 -39.38
CA ASP A 128 12.98 3.32 -40.65
C ASP A 128 12.63 4.71 -41.17
N GLY A 129 13.13 5.77 -40.53
CA GLY A 129 12.80 7.16 -40.88
C GLY A 129 11.37 7.58 -40.53
N THR A 130 10.58 6.71 -39.86
CA THR A 130 9.28 7.08 -39.32
C THR A 130 9.45 7.92 -38.09
N LYS A 131 8.73 9.02 -38.01
CA LYS A 131 8.67 9.87 -36.83
C LYS A 131 7.70 9.22 -35.85
N GLY A 132 8.23 8.77 -34.73
CA GLY A 132 7.39 8.18 -33.68
C GLY A 132 6.63 9.25 -32.89
N ASP A 133 5.46 8.89 -32.37
CA ASP A 133 4.78 9.70 -31.38
C ASP A 133 5.66 9.91 -30.15
N TYR A 134 5.53 11.07 -29.53
CA TYR A 134 6.19 11.42 -28.27
C TYR A 134 5.24 11.20 -27.10
N GLY A 135 5.74 10.67 -26.01
CA GLY A 135 4.90 10.38 -24.88
C GLY A 135 5.62 9.82 -23.67
N MET A 136 4.94 8.93 -22.99
CA MET A 136 5.36 8.36 -21.72
C MET A 136 5.18 6.85 -21.71
N ALA A 137 6.00 6.17 -20.91
CA ALA A 137 5.91 4.73 -20.74
C ALA A 137 6.00 4.30 -19.29
N LEU A 138 5.37 3.18 -18.99
CA LEU A 138 5.45 2.48 -17.72
C LEU A 138 5.65 0.99 -18.01
N PHE A 139 6.62 0.38 -17.35
CA PHE A 139 6.80 -1.07 -17.37
C PHE A 139 6.71 -1.63 -15.96
N VAL A 140 5.98 -2.70 -15.79
CA VAL A 140 5.83 -3.42 -14.52
C VAL A 140 6.14 -4.90 -14.70
N LYS A 141 6.86 -5.48 -13.75
CA LYS A 141 7.17 -6.91 -13.73
C LYS A 141 6.03 -7.67 -13.06
N GLY A 142 5.54 -8.73 -13.71
CA GLY A 142 4.44 -9.53 -13.20
C GLY A 142 3.13 -9.34 -13.96
N THR A 143 2.02 -9.78 -13.34
CA THR A 143 0.71 -9.77 -13.97
C THR A 143 0.03 -8.41 -13.84
N VAL A 144 -0.37 -7.82 -14.96
CA VAL A 144 -1.22 -6.63 -15.00
C VAL A 144 -2.68 -7.06 -14.95
N SER A 145 -3.45 -6.48 -14.01
CA SER A 145 -4.88 -6.75 -13.83
C SER A 145 -5.77 -5.62 -14.34
N ASP A 146 -5.22 -4.40 -14.50
CA ASP A 146 -5.96 -3.24 -14.95
C ASP A 146 -5.01 -2.17 -15.50
N SER A 147 -5.52 -1.25 -16.33
CA SER A 147 -4.74 -0.15 -16.88
C SER A 147 -5.62 1.07 -17.13
N THR A 148 -5.04 2.26 -17.01
CA THR A 148 -5.70 3.51 -17.37
C THR A 148 -4.67 4.54 -17.81
N VAL A 149 -5.10 5.53 -18.56
CA VAL A 149 -4.34 6.74 -18.85
C VAL A 149 -5.09 7.91 -18.21
N LEU A 150 -4.44 8.56 -17.24
CA LEU A 150 -5.02 9.73 -16.59
C LEU A 150 -4.84 10.95 -17.49
N GLU A 151 -5.91 11.68 -17.76
CA GLU A 151 -5.88 12.97 -18.44
C GLU A 151 -5.71 14.07 -17.38
N LEU A 152 -4.50 14.58 -17.24
CA LEU A 152 -4.14 15.57 -16.23
C LEU A 152 -4.28 17.00 -16.72
N THR A 153 -4.30 17.25 -18.04
CA THR A 153 -4.44 18.56 -18.66
C THR A 153 -5.55 19.39 -18.02
N VAL A 154 -5.27 20.62 -17.64
CA VAL A 154 -6.23 21.54 -17.01
C VAL A 154 -6.66 22.68 -17.92
N GLY A 155 -5.92 22.89 -19.03
CA GLY A 155 -6.16 23.93 -20.05
C GLY A 155 -5.18 25.10 -19.90
N GLY A 156 -4.51 25.40 -21.02
CA GLY A 156 -3.45 26.42 -21.09
C GLY A 156 -2.07 25.85 -21.36
N GLU A 157 -1.90 24.54 -21.25
CA GLU A 157 -0.67 23.81 -21.60
C GLU A 157 -0.46 23.81 -23.12
N SER A 158 0.80 23.81 -23.54
CA SER A 158 1.17 23.69 -24.96
C SER A 158 1.06 22.26 -25.50
N GLU A 159 0.92 21.29 -24.61
CA GLU A 159 0.78 19.86 -24.92
C GLU A 159 -0.15 19.17 -23.89
N PRO A 160 -0.84 18.08 -24.28
CA PRO A 160 -1.63 17.30 -23.34
C PRO A 160 -0.77 16.64 -22.28
N ILE A 161 -1.16 16.76 -21.02
CA ILE A 161 -0.49 16.11 -19.89
C ILE A 161 -1.23 14.83 -19.51
N LYS A 162 -0.59 13.70 -19.77
CA LYS A 162 -1.16 12.35 -19.56
C LYS A 162 -0.23 11.49 -18.73
N SER A 163 -0.80 10.61 -17.92
CA SER A 163 -0.04 9.67 -17.09
C SER A 163 -0.53 8.24 -17.33
N PRO A 164 0.29 7.35 -17.93
CA PRO A 164 -0.04 5.95 -18.04
C PRO A 164 0.08 5.28 -16.67
N CYS A 165 -0.95 4.53 -16.29
CA CYS A 165 -1.03 3.83 -15.01
C CYS A 165 -1.39 2.36 -15.22
N LEU A 166 -0.70 1.47 -14.50
CA LEU A 166 -0.94 0.04 -14.48
C LEU A 166 -1.26 -0.44 -13.06
N LYS A 167 -2.26 -1.29 -12.93
CA LYS A 167 -2.48 -2.08 -11.72
C LYS A 167 -1.86 -3.46 -11.91
N SER A 168 -0.81 -3.74 -11.15
CA SER A 168 -0.05 -4.97 -11.26
C SER A 168 0.14 -5.67 -9.92
N TYR A 169 0.41 -6.97 -9.97
CA TYR A 169 0.81 -7.75 -8.81
C TYR A 169 2.33 -7.76 -8.69
N THR A 170 2.85 -6.92 -7.81
CA THR A 170 4.28 -6.84 -7.51
C THR A 170 4.56 -7.61 -6.23
N GLN A 171 5.35 -8.67 -6.33
CA GLN A 171 5.68 -9.56 -5.20
C GLN A 171 4.45 -9.97 -4.37
N GLY A 172 3.38 -10.35 -5.08
CA GLY A 172 2.16 -10.91 -4.50
C GLY A 172 1.13 -9.90 -3.98
N ARG A 173 1.36 -8.58 -4.15
CA ARG A 173 0.41 -7.56 -3.75
C ARG A 173 0.04 -6.66 -4.94
N ALA A 174 -1.26 -6.44 -5.13
CA ALA A 174 -1.76 -5.53 -6.16
C ALA A 174 -1.45 -4.08 -5.78
N ASN A 175 -0.90 -3.31 -6.71
CA ASN A 175 -0.68 -1.88 -6.56
C ASN A 175 -0.91 -1.14 -7.86
N TRP A 176 -1.27 0.14 -7.78
CA TRP A 176 -1.23 1.06 -8.90
C TRP A 176 0.14 1.73 -9.01
N ALA A 177 0.64 1.83 -10.23
CA ALA A 177 1.86 2.54 -10.58
C ALA A 177 1.56 3.51 -11.72
N CYS A 178 2.04 4.76 -11.65
CA CYS A 178 1.84 5.76 -12.70
C CYS A 178 3.15 6.43 -13.08
N SER A 179 3.48 6.48 -14.37
CA SER A 179 4.57 7.33 -14.89
C SER A 179 4.07 8.76 -15.07
N VAL A 180 4.77 9.71 -14.49
CA VAL A 180 4.36 11.12 -14.35
C VAL A 180 5.32 12.04 -15.08
N HIS A 181 4.78 12.99 -15.85
CA HIS A 181 5.50 14.14 -16.40
C HIS A 181 4.57 15.34 -16.39
N LEU A 182 4.74 16.21 -15.38
CA LEU A 182 3.91 17.40 -15.21
C LEU A 182 4.42 18.57 -16.04
N TYR A 183 3.56 19.55 -16.30
CA TYR A 183 3.88 20.68 -17.18
C TYR A 183 5.06 21.52 -16.67
N TRP A 184 6.03 21.75 -17.54
CA TRP A 184 7.32 22.35 -17.18
C TRP A 184 7.29 23.88 -17.06
N ASN A 185 6.45 24.56 -17.85
CA ASN A 185 6.59 26.00 -18.13
C ASN A 185 5.73 26.90 -17.21
N ASP A 186 4.70 26.35 -16.54
CA ASP A 186 3.82 27.13 -15.66
C ASP A 186 3.56 26.40 -14.34
N SER A 187 3.86 27.08 -13.23
CA SER A 187 3.73 26.48 -11.89
C SER A 187 2.26 26.34 -11.45
N ALA A 188 1.37 27.22 -11.90
CA ALA A 188 -0.04 27.15 -11.50
C ALA A 188 -0.77 26.00 -12.22
N LEU A 189 -0.46 25.79 -13.52
CA LEU A 189 -0.95 24.64 -14.28
C LEU A 189 -0.43 23.34 -13.65
N ARG A 190 0.87 23.23 -13.40
CA ARG A 190 1.51 22.09 -12.75
C ARG A 190 0.91 21.77 -11.38
N ASP A 191 0.63 22.79 -10.56
CA ASP A 191 -0.01 22.61 -9.25
C ASP A 191 -1.45 22.05 -9.38
N ALA A 192 -2.18 22.45 -10.43
CA ALA A 192 -3.52 21.94 -10.70
C ALA A 192 -3.50 20.50 -11.23
N GLU A 193 -2.55 20.16 -12.10
CA GLU A 193 -2.31 18.78 -12.56
C GLU A 193 -1.93 17.86 -11.41
N ALA A 194 -1.03 18.31 -10.53
CA ALA A 194 -0.63 17.59 -9.33
C ALA A 194 -1.82 17.26 -8.42
N LYS A 195 -2.76 18.21 -8.26
CA LYS A 195 -4.00 17.99 -7.49
C LYS A 195 -4.89 16.92 -8.13
N LYS A 196 -5.06 16.94 -9.47
CA LYS A 196 -5.81 15.87 -10.18
C LYS A 196 -5.20 14.49 -9.95
N LEU A 197 -3.87 14.39 -10.08
CA LEU A 197 -3.15 13.14 -9.86
C LEU A 197 -3.29 12.66 -8.42
N ALA A 198 -3.11 13.55 -7.44
CA ALA A 198 -3.25 13.23 -6.02
C ALA A 198 -4.67 12.79 -5.66
N GLN A 199 -5.70 13.42 -6.24
CA GLN A 199 -7.11 13.01 -6.05
C GLN A 199 -7.35 11.59 -6.57
N GLN A 200 -6.88 11.26 -7.77
CA GLN A 200 -7.01 9.90 -8.29
C GLN A 200 -6.24 8.88 -7.45
N ALA A 201 -5.03 9.23 -7.01
CA ALA A 201 -4.23 8.37 -6.14
C ALA A 201 -4.92 8.15 -4.78
N ALA A 202 -5.59 9.17 -4.23
CA ALA A 202 -6.38 9.05 -3.00
C ALA A 202 -7.55 8.08 -3.18
N LEU A 203 -8.30 8.15 -4.29
CA LEU A 203 -9.39 7.20 -4.60
C LEU A 203 -8.89 5.75 -4.62
N TRP A 204 -7.73 5.48 -5.21
CA TRP A 204 -7.15 4.14 -5.20
C TRP A 204 -6.72 3.70 -3.81
N GLN A 205 -6.15 4.61 -3.01
CA GLN A 205 -5.79 4.33 -1.62
C GLN A 205 -7.03 4.07 -0.76
N GLU A 206 -8.13 4.79 -0.97
CA GLU A 206 -9.43 4.54 -0.32
C GLU A 206 -10.00 3.17 -0.67
N GLN A 207 -9.78 2.69 -1.90
CA GLN A 207 -10.09 1.33 -2.34
C GLN A 207 -9.12 0.28 -1.78
N GLY A 208 -8.10 0.68 -1.03
CA GLY A 208 -7.13 -0.20 -0.41
C GLY A 208 -5.94 -0.58 -1.29
N TYR A 209 -5.72 0.11 -2.40
CA TYR A 209 -4.56 -0.17 -3.25
C TYR A 209 -3.37 0.71 -2.88
N PRO A 210 -2.20 0.12 -2.68
CA PRO A 210 -0.93 0.85 -2.70
C PRO A 210 -0.75 1.61 -4.00
N VAL A 211 -0.16 2.81 -3.93
CA VAL A 211 0.11 3.64 -5.11
C VAL A 211 1.58 4.03 -5.14
N VAL A 212 2.19 3.91 -6.32
CA VAL A 212 3.53 4.43 -6.61
C VAL A 212 3.41 5.43 -7.77
N LEU A 213 3.96 6.64 -7.56
CA LEU A 213 4.05 7.67 -8.58
C LEU A 213 5.54 7.92 -8.86
N GLY A 214 5.98 7.70 -10.09
CA GLY A 214 7.37 7.93 -10.46
C GLY A 214 7.46 8.82 -11.69
N GLY A 215 8.39 9.78 -11.70
CA GLY A 215 8.55 10.61 -12.87
C GLY A 215 9.19 11.96 -12.63
N ASP A 216 9.19 12.75 -13.71
CA ASP A 216 9.55 14.16 -13.72
C ASP A 216 8.33 15.01 -13.37
N PHE A 217 8.32 15.55 -12.17
CA PHE A 217 7.25 16.41 -11.67
C PHE A 217 7.47 17.88 -12.00
N ASN A 218 8.59 18.22 -12.65
CA ASN A 218 8.95 19.58 -13.09
C ASN A 218 8.87 20.64 -11.99
N GLY A 219 8.91 20.24 -10.72
CA GLY A 219 8.83 21.12 -9.58
C GLY A 219 9.82 20.75 -8.48
N ARG A 220 10.32 21.74 -7.77
CA ARG A 220 11.30 21.55 -6.69
C ARG A 220 10.64 21.01 -5.43
N PRO A 221 11.40 20.39 -4.50
CA PRO A 221 10.84 19.86 -3.27
C PRO A 221 10.09 20.88 -2.40
N ASP A 222 10.48 22.14 -2.44
CA ASP A 222 9.86 23.24 -1.70
C ASP A 222 8.59 23.82 -2.37
N SER A 223 8.23 23.37 -3.58
CA SER A 223 7.08 23.85 -4.35
C SER A 223 5.73 23.39 -3.78
N THR A 224 4.65 24.09 -4.18
CA THR A 224 3.25 23.72 -3.88
C THR A 224 2.91 22.36 -4.47
N MET A 225 3.35 22.09 -5.70
CA MET A 225 3.20 20.80 -6.37
C MET A 225 3.72 19.67 -5.48
N ALA A 226 4.98 19.76 -5.03
CA ALA A 226 5.59 18.75 -4.19
C ALA A 226 4.87 18.60 -2.83
N ALA A 227 4.44 19.72 -2.21
CA ALA A 227 3.67 19.70 -0.98
C ALA A 227 2.37 18.89 -1.09
N THR A 228 1.79 18.76 -2.29
CA THR A 228 0.58 17.98 -2.55
C THR A 228 0.80 16.47 -2.32
N PHE A 229 2.02 15.98 -2.54
CA PHE A 229 2.35 14.55 -2.40
C PHE A 229 3.04 14.22 -1.08
N TYR A 230 4.05 14.99 -0.66
CA TYR A 230 4.76 14.75 0.60
C TYR A 230 3.80 14.70 1.79
N GLY A 231 3.97 13.71 2.67
CA GLY A 231 3.21 13.59 3.90
C GLY A 231 3.56 14.68 4.93
N SER A 232 2.71 14.83 5.95
CA SER A 232 2.87 15.83 7.01
C SER A 232 4.21 15.70 7.77
N GLY A 233 4.76 14.47 7.89
CA GLY A 233 6.06 14.22 8.51
C GLY A 233 7.24 14.89 7.80
N ALA A 234 7.12 15.18 6.50
CA ALA A 234 8.07 15.95 5.71
C ALA A 234 7.62 17.40 5.46
N GLY A 235 6.54 17.86 6.11
CA GLY A 235 6.00 19.21 5.95
C GLY A 235 5.16 19.41 4.67
N GLY A 236 4.58 18.36 4.13
CA GLY A 236 3.60 18.38 3.05
C GLY A 236 2.17 18.20 3.53
N ASN A 237 1.23 18.12 2.58
CA ASN A 237 -0.21 17.95 2.83
C ASN A 237 -0.74 16.62 2.28
N GLY A 238 0.13 15.82 1.64
CA GLY A 238 -0.20 14.56 1.01
C GLY A 238 -0.09 13.35 1.92
N THR A 239 -0.15 12.18 1.31
CA THR A 239 -0.13 10.88 1.99
C THR A 239 1.08 10.02 1.60
N PHE A 240 2.02 10.57 0.84
CA PHE A 240 3.15 9.83 0.30
C PHE A 240 4.42 10.03 1.11
N VAL A 241 5.30 9.03 1.02
CA VAL A 241 6.71 9.07 1.41
C VAL A 241 7.51 9.17 0.12
N GLU A 242 8.45 10.08 0.06
CA GLU A 242 9.34 10.23 -1.09
C GLU A 242 10.67 9.50 -0.83
N ALA A 243 11.28 9.00 -1.89
CA ALA A 243 12.43 8.11 -1.80
C ALA A 243 13.63 8.71 -1.05
N ASP A 244 13.91 10.00 -1.23
CA ASP A 244 15.06 10.71 -0.65
C ASP A 244 14.73 11.54 0.61
N GLU A 245 13.50 11.58 1.05
CA GLU A 245 13.07 12.50 2.11
C GLU A 245 13.70 12.25 3.49
N THR A 246 14.41 11.13 3.64
CA THR A 246 15.16 10.78 4.86
C THR A 246 16.66 10.99 4.74
N ASP A 247 17.17 11.33 3.53
CA ASP A 247 18.59 11.61 3.33
C ASP A 247 18.98 12.98 3.88
N LYS A 248 19.65 12.95 5.04
CA LYS A 248 20.03 14.15 5.79
C LYS A 248 21.11 15.00 5.11
N ASP A 249 21.87 14.41 4.18
CA ASP A 249 22.93 15.13 3.47
C ASP A 249 22.36 16.21 2.55
N PHE A 250 21.09 16.04 2.15
CA PHE A 250 20.36 16.99 1.32
C PHE A 250 19.30 17.82 2.07
N PHE A 251 19.23 17.69 3.41
CA PHE A 251 18.26 18.46 4.20
C PHE A 251 18.56 19.97 4.13
N THR A 252 17.49 20.75 4.03
CA THR A 252 17.61 22.21 4.15
C THR A 252 18.08 22.60 5.56
N SER A 253 18.68 23.76 5.70
CA SER A 253 19.11 24.30 7.00
C SER A 253 17.92 24.39 7.98
N THR A 254 16.70 24.65 7.49
CA THR A 254 15.48 24.67 8.31
C THR A 254 15.14 23.30 8.88
N CYS A 255 15.20 22.24 8.06
CA CYS A 255 14.96 20.87 8.53
C CYS A 255 16.03 20.42 9.53
N LEU A 256 17.30 20.72 9.24
CA LEU A 256 18.41 20.39 10.15
C LEU A 256 18.26 21.08 11.51
N SER A 257 17.96 22.38 11.52
CA SER A 257 17.76 23.16 12.73
C SER A 257 16.55 22.70 13.55
N ALA A 258 15.51 22.20 12.89
CA ALA A 258 14.33 21.63 13.53
C ALA A 258 14.54 20.20 14.06
N GLY A 259 15.70 19.58 13.79
CA GLY A 259 15.95 18.17 14.13
C GLY A 259 15.02 17.20 13.41
N ALA A 260 14.55 17.56 12.23
CA ALA A 260 13.61 16.76 11.47
C ALA A 260 14.20 15.40 11.09
N SER A 261 13.38 14.35 11.11
CA SER A 261 13.76 13.02 10.60
C SER A 261 13.44 12.84 9.11
N ARG A 262 12.60 13.72 8.54
CA ARG A 262 12.18 13.75 7.15
C ARG A 262 12.12 15.20 6.68
N CYS A 263 12.44 15.45 5.42
CA CYS A 263 12.42 16.78 4.82
C CYS A 263 12.03 16.71 3.36
N ARG A 264 11.37 17.74 2.85
CA ARG A 264 11.18 17.93 1.41
C ARG A 264 12.49 18.39 0.79
N SER A 265 13.34 17.44 0.44
CA SER A 265 14.69 17.63 -0.07
C SER A 265 15.10 16.41 -0.90
N GLY A 266 16.34 16.28 -1.26
CA GLY A 266 16.93 15.13 -1.93
C GLY A 266 17.96 15.50 -2.97
N GLU A 267 18.56 14.49 -3.56
CA GLU A 267 19.58 14.61 -4.58
C GLU A 267 19.09 15.33 -5.83
N THR A 268 20.01 15.99 -6.51
CA THR A 268 19.70 16.67 -7.79
C THR A 268 19.52 15.62 -8.89
N THR A 269 18.51 15.82 -9.75
CA THR A 269 18.19 14.91 -10.85
C THR A 269 18.22 15.59 -12.23
N PHE A 270 18.47 16.90 -12.31
CA PHE A 270 18.47 17.63 -13.58
C PHE A 270 19.71 18.50 -13.74
N GLY A 271 20.59 18.08 -14.63
CA GLY A 271 21.73 18.80 -15.19
C GLY A 271 22.59 19.60 -14.20
N ASP A 272 23.35 20.56 -14.72
CA ASP A 272 24.21 21.47 -13.93
C ASP A 272 23.42 22.42 -13.01
N SER A 273 22.11 22.45 -13.12
CA SER A 273 21.25 23.40 -12.40
C SER A 273 21.02 23.06 -10.92
N ARG A 274 21.50 21.91 -10.47
CA ARG A 274 21.32 21.39 -9.10
C ARG A 274 19.87 21.43 -8.65
N ARG A 275 18.95 20.94 -9.47
CA ARG A 275 17.52 20.84 -9.17
C ARG A 275 17.11 19.39 -9.06
N LYS A 276 16.32 19.06 -8.01
CA LYS A 276 15.54 17.84 -7.95
C LYS A 276 14.22 18.10 -8.64
N LEU A 277 13.93 17.40 -9.74
CA LEU A 277 12.68 17.46 -10.49
C LEU A 277 12.02 16.10 -10.61
N ASP A 278 12.81 15.03 -10.50
CA ASP A 278 12.36 13.65 -10.59
C ASP A 278 12.15 13.06 -9.20
N TYR A 279 11.10 12.28 -9.05
CA TYR A 279 10.64 11.74 -7.76
C TYR A 279 10.14 10.31 -7.90
N LEU A 280 10.23 9.58 -6.79
CA LEU A 280 9.50 8.33 -6.56
C LEU A 280 8.72 8.45 -5.25
N PHE A 281 7.41 8.59 -5.37
CA PHE A 281 6.47 8.72 -4.25
C PHE A 281 5.75 7.40 -3.98
N PHE A 282 5.69 6.99 -2.72
CA PHE A 282 5.08 5.77 -2.24
C PHE A 282 3.96 6.08 -1.26
N SER A 283 2.77 5.51 -1.41
CA SER A 283 1.68 5.71 -0.44
C SER A 283 2.12 5.26 0.96
N GLY A 284 2.25 6.23 1.90
CA GLY A 284 2.92 6.03 3.18
C GLY A 284 2.26 5.00 4.10
N ALA A 285 0.96 4.73 3.92
CA ALA A 285 0.26 3.68 4.66
C ALA A 285 0.59 2.25 4.19
N HIS A 286 1.20 2.10 3.00
CA HIS A 286 1.38 0.81 2.34
C HIS A 286 2.82 0.39 2.16
N PHE A 287 3.74 1.33 2.29
CA PHE A 287 5.17 1.08 2.12
C PHE A 287 5.96 1.54 3.36
N LYS A 288 7.01 0.79 3.67
CA LYS A 288 8.01 1.10 4.70
C LYS A 288 9.42 0.90 4.13
N ASP A 289 10.44 1.30 4.87
CA ASP A 289 11.85 1.19 4.48
C ASP A 289 12.15 1.84 3.13
N VAL A 290 11.39 2.92 2.82
CA VAL A 290 11.54 3.64 1.55
C VAL A 290 12.86 4.39 1.57
N LYS A 291 13.71 4.11 0.57
CA LYS A 291 14.98 4.79 0.35
C LYS A 291 15.25 4.92 -1.13
N GLY A 292 15.82 6.05 -1.52
CA GLY A 292 16.21 6.36 -2.90
C GLY A 292 17.69 6.63 -3.05
N ASP A 293 18.08 6.79 -4.30
CA ASP A 293 19.45 7.05 -4.75
C ASP A 293 19.39 7.59 -6.18
N VAL A 294 20.14 8.61 -6.48
CA VAL A 294 20.28 9.14 -7.83
C VAL A 294 21.55 8.56 -8.43
N LEU A 295 21.41 7.91 -9.57
CA LEU A 295 22.55 7.33 -10.26
C LEU A 295 23.34 8.41 -10.98
N PRO A 296 24.69 8.36 -10.92
CA PRO A 296 25.53 9.33 -11.61
C PRO A 296 25.19 9.38 -13.09
N THR A 297 25.26 10.57 -13.63
CA THR A 297 24.84 10.99 -14.97
C THR A 297 25.16 9.99 -16.07
N PHE A 298 24.15 9.54 -16.76
CA PHE A 298 24.27 8.85 -18.03
C PHE A 298 24.46 9.88 -19.15
N THR A 299 25.60 10.53 -19.20
CA THR A 299 25.91 11.70 -20.06
C THR A 299 25.62 11.53 -21.54
N ALA A 300 25.45 10.28 -22.00
CA ALA A 300 25.06 9.98 -23.38
C ALA A 300 23.58 9.55 -23.52
N ALA A 301 22.83 9.47 -22.41
CA ALA A 301 21.45 9.00 -22.41
C ALA A 301 20.43 10.12 -22.20
N SER A 302 20.65 11.01 -21.24
CA SER A 302 19.70 12.06 -20.88
C SER A 302 20.40 13.26 -20.25
N ASP A 303 19.70 14.39 -20.17
CA ASP A 303 20.05 15.57 -19.36
C ASP A 303 19.43 15.45 -17.94
N HIS A 304 18.68 14.40 -17.68
CA HIS A 304 18.23 14.00 -16.36
C HIS A 304 19.06 12.83 -15.82
N ASP A 305 19.24 12.79 -14.51
CA ASP A 305 19.79 11.66 -13.78
C ASP A 305 18.67 10.68 -13.40
N MET A 306 18.98 9.40 -13.45
CA MET A 306 18.03 8.34 -13.11
C MET A 306 17.87 8.25 -11.59
N ILE A 307 16.65 8.30 -11.08
CA ILE A 307 16.37 7.98 -9.68
C ILE A 307 15.92 6.53 -9.57
N ARG A 308 16.45 5.82 -8.59
CA ARG A 308 15.99 4.50 -8.19
C ARG A 308 15.56 4.51 -6.73
N ALA A 309 14.64 3.63 -6.37
CA ALA A 309 14.20 3.47 -5.00
C ALA A 309 13.94 2.02 -4.65
N ALA A 310 14.07 1.72 -3.38
CA ALA A 310 13.66 0.45 -2.79
C ALA A 310 12.64 0.69 -1.67
N ALA A 311 11.74 -0.27 -1.49
CA ALA A 311 10.75 -0.25 -0.43
C ALA A 311 10.40 -1.67 0.01
N SER A 312 9.84 -1.79 1.21
CA SER A 312 9.13 -3.00 1.66
C SER A 312 7.64 -2.72 1.70
N TRP A 313 6.82 -3.75 1.54
CA TRP A 313 5.43 -3.63 1.92
C TRP A 313 5.33 -3.32 3.41
N ALA A 314 4.53 -2.33 3.78
CA ALA A 314 4.21 -2.10 5.18
C ALA A 314 3.50 -3.34 5.72
N ASP A 315 3.89 -3.78 6.93
CA ASP A 315 3.21 -4.83 7.66
C ASP A 315 1.84 -4.32 8.09
N CYS A 316 0.98 -5.27 8.41
CA CYS A 316 -0.34 -4.95 8.99
C CYS A 316 -0.23 -4.36 10.40
N GLY A 317 0.97 -4.14 10.89
CA GLY A 317 1.27 -3.83 12.27
C GLY A 317 1.09 -5.05 13.18
N PRO A 318 1.48 -4.94 14.45
CA PRO A 318 1.15 -5.97 15.42
C PRO A 318 -0.36 -6.21 15.41
N ALA A 319 -0.78 -7.41 15.71
CA ALA A 319 -2.20 -7.79 15.87
C ALA A 319 -2.84 -7.02 17.05
N GLY A 320 -2.66 -5.72 17.10
CA GLY A 320 -3.00 -4.82 18.21
C GLY A 320 -4.46 -4.39 18.26
N GLY A 321 -5.33 -4.99 17.44
CA GLY A 321 -6.78 -4.84 17.53
C GLY A 321 -7.42 -6.19 17.25
N THR A 322 -8.34 -6.58 18.10
CA THR A 322 -9.17 -7.78 17.88
C THR A 322 -10.17 -7.54 16.75
N ASP A 323 -10.48 -6.28 16.43
CA ASP A 323 -11.55 -5.90 15.54
C ASP A 323 -11.00 -5.63 14.12
N GLY A 324 -11.63 -6.23 13.14
CA GLY A 324 -11.24 -6.09 11.75
C GLY A 324 -12.06 -6.98 10.83
N LEU A 325 -12.31 -6.49 9.62
CA LEU A 325 -12.92 -7.31 8.59
C LEU A 325 -11.85 -8.18 7.93
N PHE A 326 -12.09 -9.47 7.84
CA PHE A 326 -11.27 -10.38 7.07
C PHE A 326 -11.94 -10.72 5.73
N ARG A 327 -11.10 -10.87 4.71
CA ARG A 327 -11.50 -11.33 3.38
C ARG A 327 -10.57 -12.44 2.89
N ARG A 328 -11.13 -13.58 2.54
CA ARG A 328 -10.44 -14.60 1.77
C ARG A 328 -10.83 -14.48 0.32
N ASP A 329 -9.88 -14.20 -0.56
CA ASP A 329 -10.13 -14.11 -2.00
C ASP A 329 -10.22 -15.49 -2.67
N ALA A 330 -10.56 -15.50 -3.97
CA ALA A 330 -10.69 -16.72 -4.76
C ALA A 330 -9.38 -17.52 -4.90
N SER A 331 -8.23 -16.89 -4.74
CA SER A 331 -6.91 -17.55 -4.74
C SER A 331 -6.57 -18.21 -3.42
N GLY A 332 -7.36 -17.98 -2.37
CA GLY A 332 -7.09 -18.41 -1.01
C GLY A 332 -6.09 -17.50 -0.27
N ALA A 333 -5.86 -16.29 -0.75
CA ALA A 333 -5.15 -15.28 0.02
C ALA A 333 -6.09 -14.63 1.04
N LEU A 334 -5.58 -14.46 2.27
CA LEU A 334 -6.31 -13.87 3.37
C LEU A 334 -5.85 -12.43 3.58
N TYR A 335 -6.80 -11.51 3.64
CA TYR A 335 -6.60 -10.08 3.89
C TYR A 335 -7.33 -9.64 5.15
N ARG A 336 -6.71 -8.75 5.91
CA ARG A 336 -7.32 -8.05 7.04
C ARG A 336 -7.47 -6.58 6.71
N TYR A 337 -8.63 -6.03 7.03
CA TYR A 337 -8.95 -4.61 6.99
C TYR A 337 -9.13 -4.14 8.42
N ALA A 338 -8.18 -3.38 8.94
CA ALA A 338 -8.33 -2.80 10.27
C ALA A 338 -9.42 -1.73 10.26
N GLY A 339 -10.15 -1.62 11.36
CA GLY A 339 -11.10 -0.57 11.56
C GLY A 339 -10.45 0.81 11.72
N ARG A 340 -11.15 1.86 11.29
CA ARG A 340 -10.78 3.25 11.52
C ARG A 340 -12.01 4.13 11.60
N THR A 341 -11.88 5.32 12.17
CA THR A 341 -12.94 6.33 12.11
C THR A 341 -13.39 6.55 10.67
N GLY A 342 -14.64 6.24 10.39
CA GLY A 342 -15.25 6.42 9.05
C GLY A 342 -15.14 5.21 8.12
N GLY A 343 -14.61 4.04 8.54
CA GLY A 343 -14.64 2.84 7.70
C GLY A 343 -13.45 1.90 7.89
N LEU A 344 -12.96 1.35 6.79
CA LEU A 344 -11.88 0.37 6.76
C LEU A 344 -10.55 0.99 6.36
N ALA A 345 -9.48 0.56 6.98
CA ALA A 345 -8.13 0.83 6.49
C ALA A 345 -7.84 -0.01 5.23
N ALA A 346 -6.75 0.33 4.54
CA ALA A 346 -6.28 -0.46 3.42
C ALA A 346 -6.04 -1.93 3.80
N PRO A 347 -6.38 -2.88 2.91
CA PRO A 347 -6.20 -4.31 3.21
C PRO A 347 -4.74 -4.69 3.32
N CYS A 348 -4.43 -5.44 4.36
CA CYS A 348 -3.16 -6.13 4.51
C CYS A 348 -3.31 -7.61 4.17
N LYS A 349 -2.39 -8.17 3.41
CA LYS A 349 -2.31 -9.61 3.22
C LYS A 349 -1.71 -10.26 4.46
N VAL A 350 -2.52 -11.07 5.17
CA VAL A 350 -2.16 -11.68 6.44
C VAL A 350 -2.00 -13.20 6.36
N GLY A 351 -2.26 -13.82 5.21
CA GLY A 351 -2.10 -15.26 5.03
C GLY A 351 -2.22 -15.73 3.58
N VAL A 352 -1.79 -16.97 3.34
CA VAL A 352 -1.92 -17.67 2.05
C VAL A 352 -2.37 -19.11 2.29
N GLY A 353 -2.96 -19.75 1.25
CA GLY A 353 -3.40 -21.14 1.33
C GLY A 353 -4.71 -21.36 2.09
N TRP A 354 -5.48 -20.32 2.34
CA TRP A 354 -6.76 -20.39 3.07
C TRP A 354 -7.93 -20.94 2.24
N GLY A 355 -7.71 -21.21 0.95
CA GLY A 355 -8.72 -21.82 0.07
C GLY A 355 -9.18 -23.22 0.52
N MET A 356 -8.37 -23.91 1.33
CA MET A 356 -8.71 -25.21 1.89
C MET A 356 -9.65 -25.13 3.11
N MET A 357 -9.85 -23.94 3.69
CA MET A 357 -10.74 -23.75 4.85
C MET A 357 -12.17 -23.57 4.40
N SER A 358 -13.08 -24.41 4.88
CA SER A 358 -14.51 -24.34 4.57
C SER A 358 -15.23 -23.29 5.41
N LYS A 359 -14.76 -23.03 6.63
CA LYS A 359 -15.30 -22.06 7.58
C LYS A 359 -14.15 -21.38 8.31
N VAL A 360 -14.30 -20.11 8.62
CA VAL A 360 -13.35 -19.33 9.42
C VAL A 360 -14.15 -18.40 10.32
N ALA A 361 -13.69 -18.25 11.56
CA ALA A 361 -14.22 -17.27 12.52
C ALA A 361 -13.05 -16.60 13.25
N GLN A 362 -13.26 -15.37 13.69
CA GLN A 362 -12.27 -14.61 14.44
C GLN A 362 -12.53 -14.78 15.94
N ASP A 363 -11.51 -15.20 16.68
CA ASP A 363 -11.49 -15.35 18.15
C ASP A 363 -10.37 -14.46 18.71
N GLY A 364 -10.68 -13.23 18.98
CA GLY A 364 -9.69 -12.23 19.36
C GLY A 364 -8.59 -12.08 18.29
N SER A 365 -7.33 -12.27 18.67
CA SER A 365 -6.18 -12.27 17.76
C SER A 365 -5.93 -13.62 17.08
N THR A 366 -6.76 -14.63 17.32
CA THR A 366 -6.66 -15.97 16.73
C THR A 366 -7.74 -16.15 15.67
N LEU A 367 -7.43 -16.80 14.56
CA LEU A 367 -8.45 -17.30 13.65
C LEU A 367 -8.70 -18.78 13.93
N VAL A 368 -9.96 -19.16 13.94
CA VAL A 368 -10.40 -20.55 14.08
C VAL A 368 -10.99 -20.99 12.75
N ALA A 369 -10.51 -22.08 12.19
CA ALA A 369 -10.92 -22.52 10.85
C ALA A 369 -11.14 -24.02 10.77
N VAL A 370 -12.13 -24.44 9.97
CA VAL A 370 -12.41 -25.83 9.65
C VAL A 370 -11.96 -26.14 8.24
N ASP A 371 -11.12 -27.14 8.08
CA ASP A 371 -10.68 -27.60 6.75
C ASP A 371 -11.70 -28.56 6.09
N GLY A 372 -11.42 -28.95 4.83
CA GLY A 372 -12.29 -29.85 4.05
C GLY A 372 -12.44 -31.27 4.66
N SER A 373 -11.57 -31.68 5.56
CA SER A 373 -11.66 -32.97 6.31
C SER A 373 -12.51 -32.87 7.59
N GLY A 374 -12.91 -31.65 7.97
CA GLY A 374 -13.61 -31.38 9.23
C GLY A 374 -12.68 -31.25 10.42
N THR A 375 -11.39 -31.02 10.20
CA THR A 375 -10.45 -30.72 11.28
C THR A 375 -10.57 -29.24 11.63
N LEU A 376 -10.69 -28.94 12.92
CA LEU A 376 -10.67 -27.59 13.47
C LEU A 376 -9.24 -27.19 13.80
N TRP A 377 -8.82 -26.03 13.32
CA TRP A 377 -7.50 -25.45 13.50
C TRP A 377 -7.59 -24.09 14.17
N ARG A 378 -6.69 -23.79 15.08
CA ARG A 378 -6.44 -22.45 15.61
C ARG A 378 -5.17 -21.88 14.99
N TYR A 379 -5.26 -20.66 14.50
CA TYR A 379 -4.16 -19.90 13.89
C TYR A 379 -3.90 -18.66 14.73
N PRO A 380 -2.94 -18.70 15.66
CA PRO A 380 -2.55 -17.50 16.39
C PRO A 380 -1.91 -16.50 15.39
N ALA A 381 -2.24 -15.22 15.53
CA ALA A 381 -1.55 -14.18 14.79
C ALA A 381 -0.09 -14.10 15.24
N ASP A 382 0.82 -13.90 14.30
CA ASP A 382 2.20 -13.53 14.59
C ASP A 382 2.18 -12.15 15.29
N PRO A 383 2.76 -12.02 16.50
CA PRO A 383 2.66 -10.79 17.28
C PRO A 383 3.41 -9.60 16.64
N ALA A 384 4.40 -9.86 15.78
CA ALA A 384 5.18 -8.82 15.12
C ALA A 384 4.54 -8.34 13.81
N THR A 385 3.93 -9.26 13.03
CA THR A 385 3.46 -8.98 11.68
C THR A 385 1.94 -9.02 11.53
N GLY A 386 1.21 -9.55 12.51
CA GLY A 386 -0.23 -9.77 12.43
C GLY A 386 -0.66 -10.84 11.42
N SER A 387 0.29 -11.63 10.90
CA SER A 387 0.03 -12.66 9.89
C SER A 387 -0.36 -14.01 10.50
N TYR A 388 -1.04 -14.83 9.71
CA TYR A 388 -1.49 -16.17 10.09
C TYR A 388 -0.82 -17.22 9.20
N SER A 389 -0.03 -18.11 9.81
CA SER A 389 0.75 -19.11 9.11
C SER A 389 0.25 -20.53 9.40
N GLY A 390 0.27 -21.38 8.36
CA GLY A 390 0.02 -22.82 8.53
C GLY A 390 1.08 -23.54 9.37
N SER A 391 2.28 -22.96 9.52
CA SER A 391 3.36 -23.53 10.35
C SER A 391 3.15 -23.35 11.85
N THR A 392 2.34 -22.36 12.26
CA THR A 392 2.06 -22.05 13.67
C THR A 392 0.67 -22.50 14.13
N ARG A 393 -0.13 -23.08 13.21
CA ARG A 393 -1.47 -23.55 13.56
C ARG A 393 -1.43 -24.72 14.52
N VAL A 394 -2.44 -24.80 15.37
CA VAL A 394 -2.64 -25.88 16.33
C VAL A 394 -3.97 -26.58 16.04
N GLN A 395 -3.99 -27.91 16.05
CA GLN A 395 -5.22 -28.67 15.92
C GLN A 395 -6.04 -28.55 17.21
N ALA A 396 -7.30 -28.11 17.09
CA ALA A 396 -8.20 -27.88 18.20
C ALA A 396 -9.35 -28.89 18.28
N GLY A 397 -9.55 -29.67 17.22
CA GLY A 397 -10.62 -30.70 17.22
C GLY A 397 -10.78 -31.37 15.87
N THR A 398 -11.70 -32.34 15.82
CA THR A 398 -12.09 -33.06 14.59
C THR A 398 -13.62 -33.23 14.57
N GLY A 399 -14.17 -33.64 13.41
CA GLY A 399 -15.62 -33.91 13.30
C GLY A 399 -16.47 -32.66 13.04
N TRP A 400 -15.87 -31.53 12.67
CA TRP A 400 -16.56 -30.25 12.44
C TRP A 400 -17.26 -30.13 11.07
N GLN A 401 -17.11 -31.12 10.20
CA GLN A 401 -17.79 -31.18 8.91
C GLN A 401 -19.32 -31.21 9.03
N GLY A 402 -19.85 -31.68 10.18
CA GLY A 402 -21.29 -31.72 10.46
C GLY A 402 -21.92 -30.35 10.77
N ASN A 403 -21.11 -29.32 11.01
CA ASN A 403 -21.60 -27.97 11.25
C ASN A 403 -21.58 -27.17 9.92
N ASP A 404 -22.65 -26.44 9.61
CA ASP A 404 -22.73 -25.52 8.48
C ASP A 404 -22.32 -24.08 8.85
N VAL A 405 -22.38 -23.73 10.15
CA VAL A 405 -21.95 -22.44 10.70
C VAL A 405 -20.90 -22.65 11.79
N LEU A 406 -19.93 -21.76 11.85
CA LEU A 406 -18.92 -21.60 12.91
C LEU A 406 -18.92 -20.15 13.37
N LEU A 407 -19.14 -19.92 14.66
CA LEU A 407 -19.06 -18.61 15.31
C LEU A 407 -18.07 -18.66 16.46
N ALA A 408 -17.42 -17.54 16.73
CA ALA A 408 -16.54 -17.33 17.89
C ALA A 408 -17.04 -16.10 18.67
N PRO A 409 -18.01 -16.28 19.58
CA PRO A 409 -18.63 -15.18 20.32
C PRO A 409 -17.73 -14.56 21.40
N GLY A 410 -16.59 -15.16 21.70
CA GLY A 410 -15.81 -14.92 22.91
C GLY A 410 -16.29 -15.80 24.07
N ASP A 411 -16.20 -15.33 25.31
CA ASP A 411 -16.71 -16.00 26.49
C ASP A 411 -18.26 -15.93 26.51
N PHE A 412 -18.92 -17.03 26.12
CA PHE A 412 -20.37 -17.08 26.02
C PHE A 412 -21.02 -17.71 27.27
N ASP A 413 -20.27 -18.52 28.02
CA ASP A 413 -20.80 -19.19 29.22
C ASP A 413 -20.30 -18.58 30.53
N GLY A 414 -19.47 -17.52 30.47
CA GLY A 414 -19.05 -16.74 31.63
C GLY A 414 -17.91 -17.37 32.44
N ASP A 415 -17.20 -18.36 31.88
CA ASP A 415 -16.07 -19.02 32.55
C ASP A 415 -14.70 -18.32 32.35
N GLY A 416 -14.69 -17.20 31.61
CA GLY A 416 -13.51 -16.41 31.32
C GLY A 416 -12.68 -16.94 30.16
N LYS A 417 -13.16 -17.93 29.40
CA LYS A 417 -12.48 -18.50 28.24
C LYS A 417 -13.31 -18.32 26.97
N ALA A 418 -12.64 -18.22 25.85
CA ALA A 418 -13.34 -18.06 24.58
C ALA A 418 -13.94 -19.39 24.08
N ASP A 419 -15.20 -19.33 23.70
CA ASP A 419 -16.03 -20.44 23.26
C ASP A 419 -16.23 -20.46 21.75
N LEU A 420 -16.73 -21.56 21.21
CA LEU A 420 -17.28 -21.65 19.87
C LEU A 420 -18.75 -22.03 19.88
N ILE A 421 -19.46 -21.54 18.88
CA ILE A 421 -20.82 -21.97 18.58
C ILE A 421 -20.84 -22.55 17.17
N GLY A 422 -21.40 -23.75 17.03
CA GLY A 422 -21.65 -24.42 15.77
C GLY A 422 -23.11 -24.66 15.54
N ARG A 423 -23.60 -24.42 14.32
CA ARG A 423 -24.91 -24.90 13.89
C ARG A 423 -24.72 -26.18 13.07
N ASP A 424 -25.39 -27.24 13.40
CA ASP A 424 -25.39 -28.44 12.57
C ASP A 424 -26.41 -28.35 11.43
N THR A 425 -26.30 -29.24 10.44
CA THR A 425 -27.17 -29.29 9.28
C THR A 425 -28.64 -29.58 9.58
N ALA A 426 -28.97 -30.07 10.79
CA ALA A 426 -30.32 -30.23 11.26
C ALA A 426 -30.91 -28.98 11.94
N GLY A 427 -30.07 -27.92 12.08
CA GLY A 427 -30.45 -26.66 12.70
C GLY A 427 -30.36 -26.68 14.23
N ALA A 428 -29.67 -27.62 14.82
CA ALA A 428 -29.35 -27.53 16.24
C ALA A 428 -28.13 -26.62 16.44
N LEU A 429 -28.20 -25.76 17.47
CA LEU A 429 -27.13 -24.86 17.86
C LEU A 429 -26.38 -25.48 19.05
N TRP A 430 -25.06 -25.57 18.92
CA TRP A 430 -24.18 -26.22 19.86
C TRP A 430 -23.13 -25.26 20.40
N LEU A 431 -23.03 -25.12 21.71
CA LEU A 431 -21.94 -24.45 22.39
C LEU A 431 -20.80 -25.44 22.63
N TYR A 432 -19.58 -25.05 22.34
CA TYR A 432 -18.33 -25.76 22.62
C TYR A 432 -17.50 -24.90 23.58
N PRO A 433 -17.59 -25.15 24.91
CA PRO A 433 -16.85 -24.37 25.90
C PRO A 433 -15.33 -24.46 25.68
N GLY A 434 -14.65 -23.35 25.76
CA GLY A 434 -13.20 -23.29 25.65
C GLY A 434 -12.50 -23.93 26.85
N ASP A 435 -11.36 -24.60 26.62
CA ASP A 435 -10.59 -25.18 27.72
C ASP A 435 -9.53 -24.19 28.29
N GLY A 436 -9.46 -22.99 27.72
CA GLY A 436 -8.48 -21.95 28.09
C GLY A 436 -7.08 -22.20 27.54
N THR A 437 -6.91 -23.22 26.70
CA THR A 437 -5.65 -23.52 26.00
C THR A 437 -5.86 -23.47 24.48
N ASN A 438 -5.95 -24.60 23.82
CA ASN A 438 -6.16 -24.64 22.37
C ASN A 438 -7.32 -25.56 21.96
N GLY A 439 -8.05 -26.15 22.93
CA GLY A 439 -9.12 -27.08 22.72
C GLY A 439 -10.48 -26.60 23.23
N TYR A 440 -11.48 -27.47 23.09
CA TYR A 440 -12.85 -27.23 23.51
C TYR A 440 -13.38 -28.45 24.23
N GLY A 441 -14.18 -28.21 25.25
CA GLY A 441 -14.87 -29.25 26.05
C GLY A 441 -16.00 -29.95 25.31
N ALA A 442 -16.74 -30.79 26.03
CA ALA A 442 -17.90 -31.44 25.48
C ALA A 442 -18.98 -30.43 25.06
N ARG A 443 -19.47 -30.54 23.84
CA ARG A 443 -20.50 -29.64 23.33
C ARG A 443 -21.84 -29.78 24.09
N LYS A 444 -22.52 -28.66 24.24
CA LYS A 444 -23.83 -28.52 24.86
C LYS A 444 -24.82 -28.00 23.84
N GLN A 445 -25.96 -28.66 23.65
CA GLN A 445 -27.00 -28.09 22.79
C GLN A 445 -27.66 -26.91 23.49
N ILE A 446 -27.66 -25.76 22.83
CA ILE A 446 -28.21 -24.51 23.36
C ILE A 446 -29.46 -24.04 22.60
N GLY A 447 -29.75 -24.67 21.45
CA GLY A 447 -30.92 -24.30 20.64
C GLY A 447 -31.30 -25.34 19.60
N SER A 448 -32.46 -25.14 18.98
CA SER A 448 -32.96 -25.93 17.86
C SER A 448 -33.79 -25.03 16.94
N GLY A 449 -33.98 -25.45 15.67
CA GLY A 449 -34.74 -24.66 14.70
C GLY A 449 -33.97 -23.50 14.08
N TRP A 450 -32.65 -23.45 14.23
CA TRP A 450 -31.81 -22.36 13.75
C TRP A 450 -31.55 -22.41 12.22
N GLN A 451 -31.97 -23.47 11.53
CA GLN A 451 -31.95 -23.56 10.07
C GLN A 451 -32.83 -22.49 9.38
N MET A 452 -33.71 -21.82 10.15
CA MET A 452 -34.51 -20.70 9.63
C MET A 452 -33.69 -19.46 9.27
N PHE A 453 -32.45 -19.37 9.78
CA PHE A 453 -31.55 -18.27 9.51
C PHE A 453 -30.59 -18.62 8.38
N ASP A 454 -30.53 -17.77 7.37
CA ASP A 454 -29.58 -17.86 6.24
C ASP A 454 -28.22 -17.21 6.56
N ALA A 455 -28.16 -16.33 7.56
CA ALA A 455 -26.93 -15.78 8.12
C ALA A 455 -26.99 -15.75 9.66
N LEU A 456 -25.87 -16.10 10.29
CA LEU A 456 -25.66 -16.01 11.74
C LEU A 456 -24.33 -15.32 12.01
N VAL A 457 -24.32 -14.36 12.95
CA VAL A 457 -23.11 -13.66 13.39
C VAL A 457 -23.12 -13.54 14.92
N ALA A 458 -21.92 -13.43 15.50
CA ALA A 458 -21.68 -13.21 16.91
C ALA A 458 -20.91 -11.89 17.08
N PRO A 459 -21.60 -10.77 17.33
CA PRO A 459 -20.97 -9.44 17.39
C PRO A 459 -20.14 -9.21 18.67
N GLY A 460 -20.17 -10.14 19.63
CA GLY A 460 -19.76 -9.88 20.99
C GLY A 460 -20.88 -9.20 21.77
N ASP A 461 -20.55 -8.28 22.66
CA ASP A 461 -21.52 -7.48 23.40
C ASP A 461 -22.15 -6.41 22.47
N PHE A 462 -23.38 -6.65 22.02
CA PHE A 462 -24.10 -5.74 21.12
C PHE A 462 -25.07 -4.81 21.85
N ASP A 463 -25.47 -5.19 23.08
CA ASP A 463 -26.43 -4.40 23.87
C ASP A 463 -25.79 -3.64 25.06
N GLY A 464 -24.48 -3.81 25.29
CA GLY A 464 -23.72 -3.06 26.29
C GLY A 464 -23.79 -3.67 27.70
N ASP A 465 -24.18 -4.96 27.85
CA ASP A 465 -24.26 -5.63 29.15
C ASP A 465 -23.01 -6.48 29.50
N ALA A 466 -21.97 -6.38 28.68
CA ALA A 466 -20.70 -7.11 28.78
C ALA A 466 -20.81 -8.63 28.57
N LYS A 467 -21.86 -9.12 27.92
CA LYS A 467 -22.05 -10.53 27.56
C LYS A 467 -22.12 -10.68 26.04
N ALA A 468 -21.66 -11.80 25.55
CA ALA A 468 -21.69 -12.07 24.12
C ALA A 468 -23.09 -12.42 23.62
N ASP A 469 -23.49 -11.83 22.50
CA ASP A 469 -24.80 -11.92 21.88
C ASP A 469 -24.76 -12.65 20.53
N LEU A 470 -25.94 -12.99 20.01
CA LEU A 470 -26.10 -13.57 18.67
C LEU A 470 -27.09 -12.77 17.83
N ILE A 471 -26.83 -12.68 16.54
CA ILE A 471 -27.74 -12.09 15.57
C ILE A 471 -27.97 -13.07 14.43
N GLY A 472 -29.25 -13.30 14.08
CA GLY A 472 -29.67 -14.12 12.95
C GLY A 472 -30.46 -13.33 11.92
N ARG A 473 -30.19 -13.56 10.63
CA ARG A 473 -31.03 -13.07 9.55
C ARG A 473 -31.86 -14.21 8.99
N ASP A 474 -33.16 -14.04 8.90
CA ASP A 474 -34.04 -15.01 8.25
C ASP A 474 -34.16 -14.77 6.73
N ALA A 475 -34.70 -15.76 6.01
CA ALA A 475 -34.84 -15.72 4.56
C ALA A 475 -35.76 -14.59 4.04
N THR A 476 -36.58 -13.98 4.91
CA THR A 476 -37.42 -12.83 4.58
C THR A 476 -36.72 -11.49 4.80
N GLY A 477 -35.48 -11.54 5.32
CA GLY A 477 -34.68 -10.36 5.64
C GLY A 477 -34.99 -9.76 7.00
N GLY A 478 -35.67 -10.48 7.87
CA GLY A 478 -35.80 -10.13 9.29
C GLY A 478 -34.46 -10.30 9.99
N LEU A 479 -34.01 -9.28 10.71
CA LEU A 479 -32.81 -9.35 11.55
C LEU A 479 -33.24 -9.51 13.01
N TRP A 480 -32.73 -10.57 13.66
CA TRP A 480 -33.17 -11.01 14.96
C TRP A 480 -32.00 -11.03 15.95
N PHE A 481 -32.15 -10.33 17.04
CA PHE A 481 -31.20 -10.25 18.15
C PHE A 481 -31.55 -11.26 19.23
N TYR A 482 -30.55 -11.97 19.73
CA TYR A 482 -30.61 -12.89 20.84
C TYR A 482 -29.62 -12.45 21.90
N LYS A 483 -30.13 -11.91 22.99
CA LYS A 483 -29.31 -11.47 24.12
C LYS A 483 -28.73 -12.67 24.86
N GLY A 484 -27.40 -12.71 24.96
CA GLY A 484 -26.72 -13.73 25.75
C GLY A 484 -26.97 -13.56 27.24
N ASP A 485 -27.05 -14.69 27.98
CA ASP A 485 -27.24 -14.67 29.42
C ASP A 485 -25.92 -14.73 30.21
N GLY A 486 -24.78 -14.93 29.50
CA GLY A 486 -23.47 -15.11 30.10
C GLY A 486 -23.34 -16.42 30.90
N ALA A 487 -24.21 -17.39 30.62
CA ALA A 487 -24.23 -18.73 31.25
C ALA A 487 -24.42 -19.85 30.20
N GLY A 488 -24.10 -19.52 28.93
CA GLY A 488 -24.12 -20.44 27.80
C GLY A 488 -25.49 -20.64 27.17
N TYR A 489 -26.43 -19.68 27.39
CA TYR A 489 -27.71 -19.61 26.71
C TYR A 489 -28.05 -18.17 26.29
N TYR A 490 -29.26 -17.94 25.77
CA TYR A 490 -29.74 -16.65 25.30
C TYR A 490 -31.24 -16.45 25.59
N ALA A 491 -31.65 -15.20 25.68
CA ALA A 491 -33.05 -14.83 25.87
C ALA A 491 -33.86 -15.00 24.55
N PRO A 492 -35.20 -14.99 24.62
CA PRO A 492 -36.05 -14.96 23.43
C PRO A 492 -35.70 -13.84 22.50
N ARG A 493 -35.73 -14.11 21.19
CA ARG A 493 -35.31 -13.18 20.14
C ARG A 493 -36.17 -11.92 20.07
N VAL A 494 -35.53 -10.81 19.71
CA VAL A 494 -36.18 -9.55 19.41
C VAL A 494 -35.85 -9.15 17.97
N GLN A 495 -36.85 -8.73 17.19
CA GLN A 495 -36.58 -8.25 15.84
C GLN A 495 -35.99 -6.84 15.92
N ILE A 496 -34.80 -6.66 15.36
CA ILE A 496 -34.08 -5.38 15.36
C ILE A 496 -33.98 -4.76 13.96
N GLY A 497 -34.43 -5.45 12.90
CA GLY A 497 -34.41 -4.93 11.55
C GLY A 497 -35.22 -5.76 10.56
N SER A 498 -35.40 -5.18 9.38
CA SER A 498 -36.05 -5.84 8.24
C SER A 498 -35.40 -5.37 6.93
N GLY A 499 -35.62 -6.10 5.83
CA GLY A 499 -35.05 -5.75 4.55
C GLY A 499 -33.59 -6.17 4.35
N TRP A 500 -33.02 -6.99 5.26
CA TRP A 500 -31.61 -7.40 5.20
C TRP A 500 -31.30 -8.48 4.16
N GLN A 501 -32.30 -9.04 3.47
CA GLN A 501 -32.12 -9.97 2.34
C GLN A 501 -31.39 -9.35 1.14
N VAL A 502 -31.23 -8.03 1.11
CA VAL A 502 -30.47 -7.31 0.07
C VAL A 502 -28.96 -7.57 0.16
N TYR A 503 -28.50 -8.10 1.29
CA TYR A 503 -27.09 -8.38 1.51
C TYR A 503 -26.75 -9.85 1.21
N SER A 504 -25.76 -10.06 0.34
CA SER A 504 -25.20 -11.39 0.04
C SER A 504 -24.29 -11.93 1.14
N ALA A 505 -23.77 -11.06 2.01
CA ALA A 505 -23.02 -11.43 3.23
C ALA A 505 -23.39 -10.49 4.37
N LEU A 506 -23.38 -11.04 5.59
CA LEU A 506 -23.53 -10.33 6.86
C LEU A 506 -22.32 -10.70 7.73
N VAL A 507 -21.64 -9.70 8.28
CA VAL A 507 -20.44 -9.85 9.14
C VAL A 507 -20.58 -8.97 10.37
N ALA A 508 -20.06 -9.45 11.49
CA ALA A 508 -19.94 -8.69 12.74
C ALA A 508 -18.46 -8.64 13.14
N PRO A 509 -17.70 -7.64 12.67
CA PRO A 509 -16.24 -7.58 12.83
C PRO A 509 -15.79 -7.00 14.18
N GLY A 510 -16.68 -6.79 15.14
CA GLY A 510 -16.43 -6.03 16.37
C GLY A 510 -16.60 -4.52 16.17
N ASP A 511 -15.86 -3.72 16.95
CA ASP A 511 -15.83 -2.26 16.85
C ASP A 511 -14.93 -1.82 15.69
N ILE A 512 -15.51 -1.72 14.49
CA ILE A 512 -14.75 -1.37 13.28
C ILE A 512 -14.57 0.13 13.09
N ASN A 513 -15.32 0.94 13.83
CA ASN A 513 -15.28 2.40 13.70
C ASN A 513 -14.55 3.09 14.86
N GLY A 514 -14.19 2.37 15.93
CA GLY A 514 -13.43 2.85 17.08
C GLY A 514 -14.26 3.62 18.12
N ASP A 515 -15.59 3.37 18.20
CA ASP A 515 -16.48 4.03 19.16
C ASP A 515 -16.78 3.18 20.41
N GLY A 516 -16.16 2.01 20.53
CA GLY A 516 -16.29 1.10 21.65
C GLY A 516 -17.53 0.20 21.60
N LYS A 517 -18.21 0.11 20.45
CA LYS A 517 -19.44 -0.68 20.27
C LYS A 517 -19.31 -1.59 19.06
N ALA A 518 -19.90 -2.78 19.17
CA ALA A 518 -19.89 -3.74 18.09
C ALA A 518 -20.74 -3.29 16.90
N ASP A 519 -20.23 -3.46 15.69
CA ASP A 519 -20.83 -3.02 14.43
C ASP A 519 -21.27 -4.21 13.55
N LEU A 520 -22.06 -3.90 12.52
CA LEU A 520 -22.46 -4.87 11.49
C LEU A 520 -22.03 -4.37 10.11
N ILE A 521 -21.60 -5.29 9.24
CA ILE A 521 -21.29 -5.01 7.83
C ILE A 521 -22.14 -5.90 6.93
N GLY A 522 -22.78 -5.29 5.93
CA GLY A 522 -23.49 -6.00 4.86
C GLY A 522 -22.80 -5.79 3.51
N ARG A 523 -22.62 -6.87 2.71
CA ARG A 523 -22.24 -6.78 1.29
C ARG A 523 -23.48 -6.88 0.43
N ASP A 524 -23.76 -5.86 -0.39
CA ASP A 524 -24.94 -5.84 -1.26
C ASP A 524 -24.70 -6.50 -2.65
N ALA A 525 -25.73 -6.52 -3.48
CA ALA A 525 -25.68 -7.11 -4.83
C ALA A 525 -24.72 -6.34 -5.78
N SER A 526 -24.45 -5.06 -5.51
CA SER A 526 -23.47 -4.26 -6.25
C SER A 526 -22.03 -4.54 -5.83
N LYS A 527 -21.83 -5.43 -4.85
CA LYS A 527 -20.54 -5.79 -4.26
C LYS A 527 -19.96 -4.67 -3.37
N ASP A 528 -20.82 -3.81 -2.87
CA ASP A 528 -20.46 -2.72 -1.98
C ASP A 528 -20.61 -3.15 -0.52
N LEU A 529 -19.73 -2.61 0.35
CA LEU A 529 -19.81 -2.84 1.79
C LEU A 529 -20.48 -1.66 2.49
N TRP A 530 -21.43 -1.99 3.36
CA TRP A 530 -22.21 -1.06 4.14
C TRP A 530 -22.03 -1.31 5.62
N LEU A 531 -21.56 -0.29 6.34
CA LEU A 531 -21.38 -0.30 7.79
C LEU A 531 -22.66 0.19 8.46
N TYR A 532 -23.11 -0.57 9.44
CA TYR A 532 -24.16 -0.22 10.40
C TYR A 532 -23.51 -0.09 11.78
N LYS A 533 -23.32 1.14 12.23
CA LYS A 533 -22.71 1.40 13.54
C LYS A 533 -23.64 0.97 14.65
N GLY A 534 -23.18 0.10 15.51
CA GLY A 534 -23.92 -0.31 16.70
C GLY A 534 -24.10 0.86 17.67
N ASN A 535 -25.21 0.86 18.41
CA ASN A 535 -25.48 1.89 19.40
C ASN A 535 -25.16 1.45 20.84
N GLY A 536 -24.73 0.18 21.03
CA GLY A 536 -24.52 -0.43 22.34
C GLY A 536 -25.81 -0.64 23.14
N ALA A 537 -26.96 -0.76 22.45
CA ALA A 537 -28.28 -0.99 23.05
C ALA A 537 -29.14 -1.88 22.13
N ALA A 538 -28.52 -2.93 21.55
CA ALA A 538 -29.12 -3.90 20.65
C ALA A 538 -29.72 -3.30 19.37
N TYR A 539 -29.19 -2.15 18.89
CA TYR A 539 -29.64 -1.51 17.67
C TYR A 539 -28.47 -0.83 16.93
N TYR A 540 -28.70 -0.27 15.75
CA TYR A 540 -27.68 0.31 14.88
C TYR A 540 -28.16 1.62 14.20
N ALA A 541 -27.19 2.47 13.81
CA ALA A 541 -27.42 3.70 13.07
C ALA A 541 -27.67 3.41 11.57
N PRO A 542 -28.19 4.40 10.80
CA PRO A 542 -28.27 4.30 9.35
C PRO A 542 -26.93 3.94 8.71
N ARG A 543 -26.98 3.12 7.65
CA ARG A 543 -25.80 2.60 6.98
C ARG A 543 -24.93 3.66 6.32
N VAL A 544 -23.62 3.42 6.31
CA VAL A 544 -22.62 4.21 5.60
C VAL A 544 -21.84 3.28 4.67
N GLN A 545 -21.62 3.69 3.43
CA GLN A 545 -20.80 2.90 2.50
C GLN A 545 -19.33 3.02 2.89
N ILE A 546 -18.65 1.88 3.01
CA ILE A 546 -17.26 1.78 3.48
C ILE A 546 -16.33 1.06 2.49
N GLY A 547 -16.86 0.51 1.40
CA GLY A 547 -16.05 -0.18 0.41
C GLY A 547 -16.82 -0.53 -0.86
N TYR A 548 -16.08 -0.84 -1.92
CA TYR A 548 -16.58 -1.14 -3.26
C TYR A 548 -15.89 -2.37 -3.83
N GLY A 549 -16.60 -3.14 -4.67
CA GLY A 549 -16.00 -4.17 -5.50
C GLY A 549 -15.53 -5.43 -4.75
N TYR A 550 -16.29 -5.90 -3.76
CA TYR A 550 -16.05 -7.15 -3.04
C TYR A 550 -16.82 -8.31 -3.69
N PRO A 551 -16.17 -9.15 -4.54
CA PRO A 551 -16.87 -10.15 -5.35
C PRO A 551 -17.65 -11.19 -4.53
N ASP A 552 -18.73 -11.73 -5.12
CA ASP A 552 -19.36 -12.94 -4.56
C ASP A 552 -18.42 -14.14 -4.69
N GLY A 553 -18.59 -15.11 -3.79
CA GLY A 553 -17.70 -16.28 -3.71
C GLY A 553 -16.44 -16.04 -2.88
N GLU A 554 -16.12 -14.80 -2.56
CA GLU A 554 -15.11 -14.46 -1.54
C GLU A 554 -15.73 -14.48 -0.15
N LEU A 555 -15.02 -15.10 0.81
CA LEU A 555 -15.48 -15.20 2.20
C LEU A 555 -15.13 -13.89 2.91
N LEU A 556 -16.14 -13.31 3.57
CA LEU A 556 -16.01 -12.20 4.51
C LEU A 556 -16.38 -12.71 5.91
N PHE A 557 -15.57 -12.33 6.92
CA PHE A 557 -15.82 -12.73 8.32
C PHE A 557 -15.14 -11.77 9.29
#